data_6f35329ecb2639d4857334d56084dcc5
#
_entry.id   6f35329ecb2639d4857334d56084dcc5
#
_cell.length_a   1.000
_cell.length_b   1.000
_cell.length_c   1.000
_cell.angle_alpha   90.00
_cell.angle_beta   90.00
_cell.angle_gamma   90.00
#
_symmetry.space_group_name_H-M   'P 1'
#
loop_
_entity.id
_entity.type
_entity.pdbx_description
1 polymer ?
#
loop_
_entity_poly.entity_id
_entity_poly.type
_entity_poly.pdbx_seq_one_letter_code
_entity_poly.pdbx_strand_id
1 'polypeptide(L)' 'MGRVNIDMWYGDKPEQVTGLDIRFNDLGCFYSGNLRIFGKIVGDYYADSVQDIEKAFPHLAENIENCLN' A
#
# COMPACT_ATOMS: atom_id res chain seq x y z
N MET A 1 -10.43 -3.26 -14.24
CA MET A 1 -10.82 -2.97 -12.86
C MET A 1 -9.69 -3.38 -11.92
N GLY A 2 -9.20 -2.45 -11.14
CA GLY A 2 -8.08 -2.69 -10.27
C GLY A 2 -8.46 -3.37 -8.97
N ARG A 3 -7.48 -3.97 -8.32
CA ARG A 3 -7.67 -4.55 -6.99
C ARG A 3 -6.37 -4.49 -6.22
N VAL A 4 -6.48 -4.57 -4.90
CA VAL A 4 -5.35 -4.58 -3.99
C VAL A 4 -5.34 -5.90 -3.24
N ASN A 5 -4.18 -6.55 -3.21
CA ASN A 5 -3.94 -7.72 -2.38
C ASN A 5 -3.07 -7.29 -1.22
N ILE A 6 -3.53 -7.59 -0.01
CA ILE A 6 -2.87 -7.16 1.22
C ILE A 6 -2.58 -8.39 2.06
N ASP A 7 -1.32 -8.49 2.50
CA ASP A 7 -0.89 -9.56 3.39
C ASP A 7 -0.36 -8.92 4.67
N MET A 8 -1.16 -9.00 5.74
CA MET A 8 -0.79 -8.38 7.03
C MET A 8 -0.71 -9.44 8.11
N TRP A 9 0.40 -9.41 8.83
CA TRP A 9 0.62 -10.34 9.95
C TRP A 9 0.16 -9.79 11.29
N TYR A 10 0.19 -8.46 11.45
CA TYR A 10 -0.27 -7.79 12.67
C TYR A 10 -1.37 -6.84 12.29
N GLY A 11 -2.49 -6.92 12.96
CA GLY A 11 -3.62 -6.08 12.63
C GLY A 11 -4.27 -6.59 11.36
N ASP A 12 -5.55 -6.74 11.39
CA ASP A 12 -6.30 -7.28 10.27
C ASP A 12 -6.92 -6.20 9.40
N LYS A 13 -6.81 -4.95 9.83
CA LYS A 13 -7.57 -3.87 9.22
C LYS A 13 -6.65 -2.85 8.57
N PRO A 14 -6.95 -2.46 7.32
CA PRO A 14 -6.15 -1.47 6.62
C PRO A 14 -5.99 -0.14 7.36
N GLU A 15 -6.98 0.26 8.14
CA GLU A 15 -6.92 1.53 8.86
C GLU A 15 -5.88 1.54 9.97
N GLN A 16 -5.33 0.40 10.35
CA GLN A 16 -4.25 0.32 11.32
C GLN A 16 -2.88 0.63 10.73
N VAL A 17 -2.77 0.59 9.41
CA VAL A 17 -1.52 0.86 8.72
C VAL A 17 -1.22 2.35 8.80
N THR A 18 0.00 2.70 9.21
CA THR A 18 0.39 4.11 9.36
C THR A 18 1.31 4.60 8.26
N GLY A 19 1.82 3.70 7.42
CA GLY A 19 2.67 4.09 6.29
C GLY A 19 2.82 2.98 5.29
N LEU A 20 3.19 3.36 4.07
CA LEU A 20 3.37 2.43 2.96
C LEU A 20 4.66 2.74 2.24
N ASP A 21 5.34 1.69 1.76
CA ASP A 21 6.36 1.81 0.75
C ASP A 21 5.71 1.49 -0.60
N ILE A 22 6.04 2.22 -1.65
CA ILE A 22 5.44 2.03 -2.97
C ILE A 22 6.53 1.88 -4.01
N ARG A 23 6.43 0.84 -4.82
CA ARG A 23 7.36 0.51 -5.88
C ARG A 23 6.59 0.11 -7.13
N PHE A 24 6.96 0.65 -8.28
CA PHE A 24 6.36 0.24 -9.55
C PHE A 24 7.18 -0.89 -10.16
N ASN A 25 6.49 -1.94 -10.58
CA ASN A 25 7.11 -3.11 -11.20
C ASN A 25 6.79 -3.08 -12.70
N ASP A 26 7.77 -2.69 -13.50
CA ASP A 26 7.59 -2.49 -14.94
C ASP A 26 7.16 -3.75 -15.67
N LEU A 27 7.75 -4.89 -15.31
CA LEU A 27 7.49 -6.14 -16.03
C LEU A 27 6.05 -6.59 -15.89
N GLY A 28 5.46 -6.39 -14.71
CA GLY A 28 4.10 -6.81 -14.45
C GLY A 28 3.10 -5.68 -14.53
N CYS A 29 3.56 -4.44 -14.71
CA CYS A 29 2.70 -3.26 -14.73
C CYS A 29 1.84 -3.14 -13.49
N PHE A 30 2.44 -3.33 -12.32
CA PHE A 30 1.72 -3.22 -11.05
C PHE A 30 2.59 -2.54 -10.00
N TYR A 31 1.97 -2.16 -8.89
CA TYR A 31 2.64 -1.53 -7.76
C TYR A 31 2.73 -2.52 -6.62
N SER A 32 3.81 -2.44 -5.85
CA SER A 32 3.95 -3.26 -4.65
C SER A 32 4.74 -2.50 -3.59
N GLY A 33 4.72 -3.02 -2.37
CA GLY A 33 5.49 -2.43 -1.29
C GLY A 33 5.18 -3.08 0.03
N ASN A 34 5.66 -2.46 1.09
CA ASN A 34 5.47 -2.94 2.44
C ASN A 34 4.44 -2.09 3.18
N LEU A 35 3.73 -2.74 4.10
CA LEU A 35 2.81 -2.06 5.02
C LEU A 35 3.53 -1.86 6.34
N ARG A 36 3.40 -0.66 6.92
CA ARG A 36 4.07 -0.32 8.17
C ARG A 36 3.07 0.17 9.21
N ILE A 37 3.31 -0.23 10.44
CA ILE A 37 2.61 0.33 11.61
C ILE A 37 3.69 0.90 12.51
N PHE A 38 3.68 2.25 12.66
CA PHE A 38 4.69 2.98 13.43
C PHE A 38 6.12 2.59 13.03
N GLY A 39 6.35 2.55 11.71
CA GLY A 39 7.67 2.27 11.15
C GLY A 39 8.05 0.82 11.05
N LYS A 40 7.30 -0.07 11.67
CA LYS A 40 7.60 -1.50 11.65
C LYS A 40 6.85 -2.17 10.50
N ILE A 41 7.56 -2.96 9.72
CA ILE A 41 6.95 -3.71 8.61
C ILE A 41 6.05 -4.80 9.19
N VAL A 42 4.77 -4.78 8.82
CA VAL A 42 3.78 -5.74 9.31
C VAL A 42 3.19 -6.59 8.19
N GLY A 43 3.51 -6.28 6.94
CA GLY A 43 3.03 -7.06 5.82
C GLY A 43 3.45 -6.42 4.52
N ASP A 44 2.91 -6.93 3.43
CA ASP A 44 3.14 -6.39 2.10
C ASP A 44 1.83 -6.33 1.32
N TYR A 45 1.90 -5.69 0.16
CA TYR A 45 0.74 -5.57 -0.70
C TYR A 45 1.18 -5.42 -2.15
N TYR A 46 0.24 -5.63 -3.06
CA TYR A 46 0.39 -5.20 -4.44
C TYR A 46 -0.96 -4.76 -4.99
N ALA A 47 -0.91 -3.87 -5.98
CA ALA A 47 -2.09 -3.22 -6.53
C ALA A 47 -1.89 -2.92 -8.01
N ASP A 48 -2.97 -2.88 -8.74
CA ASP A 48 -2.92 -2.59 -10.18
C ASP A 48 -2.71 -1.11 -10.47
N SER A 49 -3.15 -0.23 -9.58
CA SER A 49 -3.01 1.21 -9.77
C SER A 49 -2.88 1.95 -8.45
N VAL A 50 -2.38 3.18 -8.53
CA VAL A 50 -2.27 4.05 -7.36
C VAL A 50 -3.65 4.34 -6.78
N GLN A 51 -4.65 4.51 -7.63
CA GLN A 51 -6.02 4.77 -7.17
C GLN A 51 -6.56 3.64 -6.32
N ASP A 52 -6.21 2.40 -6.66
CA ASP A 52 -6.61 1.24 -5.86
C ASP A 52 -5.95 1.28 -4.49
N ILE A 53 -4.69 1.69 -4.41
CA ILE A 53 -3.99 1.84 -3.14
C ILE A 53 -4.69 2.89 -2.28
N GLU A 54 -5.05 4.03 -2.88
CA GLU A 54 -5.71 5.12 -2.16
C GLU A 54 -7.09 4.71 -1.67
N LYS A 55 -7.80 3.89 -2.43
CA LYS A 55 -9.10 3.38 -2.01
C LYS A 55 -8.98 2.43 -0.83
N ALA A 56 -7.94 1.62 -0.82
CA ALA A 56 -7.70 0.68 0.27
C ALA A 56 -7.23 1.39 1.54
N PHE A 57 -6.49 2.49 1.38
CA PHE A 57 -5.90 3.23 2.49
C PHE A 57 -6.23 4.71 2.36
N PRO A 58 -7.51 5.09 2.47
CA PRO A 58 -7.89 6.49 2.29
C PRO A 58 -7.27 7.43 3.31
N HIS A 59 -6.95 6.94 4.49
CA HIS A 59 -6.30 7.73 5.52
C HIS A 59 -4.82 8.01 5.22
N LEU A 60 -4.26 7.34 4.20
CA LEU A 60 -2.86 7.49 3.82
C LEU A 60 -2.69 8.16 2.45
N ALA A 61 -3.73 8.78 1.92
CA ALA A 61 -3.69 9.37 0.59
C ALA A 61 -2.53 10.36 0.43
N GLU A 62 -2.31 11.22 1.42
CA GLU A 62 -1.22 12.18 1.39
C GLU A 62 0.15 11.49 1.41
N ASN A 63 0.29 10.46 2.23
CA ASN A 63 1.51 9.67 2.31
C ASN A 63 1.81 8.99 0.96
N ILE A 64 0.78 8.46 0.32
CA ILE A 64 0.89 7.80 -0.98
C ILE A 64 1.37 8.79 -2.02
N GLU A 65 0.78 9.97 -2.07
CA GLU A 65 1.18 11.02 -3.02
C GLU A 65 2.63 11.44 -2.81
N ASN A 66 3.05 11.58 -1.55
CA ASN A 66 4.42 11.96 -1.23
C ASN A 66 5.44 10.91 -1.67
N CYS A 67 5.09 9.63 -1.60
CA CYS A 67 5.95 8.55 -2.04
C CYS A 67 6.15 8.55 -3.56
N LEU A 68 5.21 9.10 -4.31
CA LEU A 68 5.25 9.11 -5.77
C LEU A 68 5.91 10.37 -6.33
N ASN A 69 6.07 11.37 -5.53
CA ASN A 69 6.75 12.61 -5.91
C ASN A 69 8.22 12.59 -5.44
#